data_bd969bfee6141b3b3da24c1612c5e4f6
#
_entry.id   bd969bfee6141b3b3da24c1612c5e4f6
#
_cell.length_a   1.000
_cell.length_b   1.000
_cell.length_c   1.000
_cell.angle_alpha   90.00
_cell.angle_beta   90.00
_cell.angle_gamma   90.00
#
_symmetry.space_group_name_H-M   'P 1'
#
loop_
_entity.id
_entity.type
_entity.pdbx_description
1 polymer ?
#
loop_
_entity_poly.entity_id
_entity_poly.type
_entity_poly.pdbx_seq_one_letter_code
_entity_poly.pdbx_strand_id
1 'polypeptide(L)'
;MRLFFAMTFDDASKSKLKLIQDKLKQKGIEGRYTRKDNFHITLAFIGESTNEETQQLTKILHTVTPSCEQIVVDHLGTFHQSGRQLAWLGIKNNPAIAERQNALIETLERHGFVTESRTYVPHITLARHVEKQAPLDEVLISPLTIPIYSIALMESKTIEGQLSYQVIEEVACSSS
;
A
#
# COMPACT_ATOMS: atom_id res chain seq x y z
N MET A 1 12.77 -9.45 10.94
CA MET A 1 12.15 -8.23 10.39
C MET A 1 10.85 -8.57 9.67
N ARG A 2 9.86 -7.79 9.87
CA ARG A 2 8.55 -7.99 9.22
C ARG A 2 8.51 -7.19 7.92
N LEU A 3 8.54 -7.90 6.79
CA LEU A 3 8.79 -7.31 5.47
C LEU A 3 7.59 -7.40 4.54
N PHE A 4 7.51 -6.46 3.62
CA PHE A 4 6.54 -6.45 2.52
C PHE A 4 7.08 -5.63 1.35
N PHE A 5 6.57 -5.92 0.16
CA PHE A 5 6.84 -5.12 -1.04
C PHE A 5 5.70 -4.14 -1.25
N ALA A 6 6.04 -2.92 -1.63
CA ALA A 6 5.05 -1.86 -1.82
C ALA A 6 5.43 -0.91 -2.95
N MET A 7 4.42 -0.27 -3.51
CA MET A 7 4.60 0.94 -4.31
C MET A 7 4.50 2.14 -3.38
N THR A 8 5.40 3.09 -3.52
CA THR A 8 5.49 4.27 -2.67
C THR A 8 5.08 5.53 -3.44
N PHE A 9 4.91 6.62 -2.71
CA PHE A 9 4.50 7.90 -3.24
C PHE A 9 5.49 8.99 -2.82
N ASP A 10 5.61 10.04 -3.62
CA ASP A 10 6.36 11.22 -3.24
C ASP A 10 5.58 12.04 -2.20
N ASP A 11 6.25 13.03 -1.60
CA ASP A 11 5.64 13.83 -0.54
C ASP A 11 4.44 14.64 -1.02
N ALA A 12 4.49 15.17 -2.23
CA ALA A 12 3.37 15.92 -2.81
C ALA A 12 2.12 15.04 -2.97
N SER A 13 2.31 13.80 -3.45
CA SER A 13 1.21 12.84 -3.57
C SER A 13 0.65 12.45 -2.21
N LYS A 14 1.51 12.23 -1.22
CA LYS A 14 1.08 11.92 0.14
C LYS A 14 0.25 13.05 0.74
N SER A 15 0.61 14.30 0.47
CA SER A 15 -0.16 15.46 0.93
C SER A 15 -1.55 15.50 0.30
N LYS A 16 -1.68 15.15 -0.98
CA LYS A 16 -2.98 15.08 -1.66
C LYS A 16 -3.83 13.95 -1.10
N LEU A 17 -3.23 12.80 -0.81
CA LEU A 17 -3.93 11.68 -0.18
C LEU A 17 -4.41 12.03 1.22
N LYS A 18 -3.61 12.78 1.97
CA LYS A 18 -4.01 13.25 3.30
C LYS A 18 -5.24 14.14 3.25
N LEU A 19 -5.38 14.98 2.24
CA LEU A 19 -6.58 15.81 2.06
C LEU A 19 -7.84 14.95 1.89
N ILE A 20 -7.72 13.84 1.18
CA ILE A 20 -8.83 12.88 1.05
C ILE A 20 -9.13 12.23 2.42
N GLN A 21 -8.09 11.80 3.13
CA GLN A 21 -8.25 11.24 4.46
C GLN A 21 -8.95 12.22 5.40
N ASP A 22 -8.62 13.51 5.32
CA ASP A 22 -9.23 14.54 6.16
C ASP A 22 -10.74 14.67 5.93
N LYS A 23 -11.24 14.33 4.73
CA LYS A 23 -12.69 14.29 4.47
C LYS A 23 -13.41 13.28 5.36
N LEU A 24 -12.77 12.14 5.65
CA LEU A 24 -13.33 11.15 6.57
C LEU A 24 -13.42 11.74 7.98
N LYS A 25 -12.37 12.41 8.41
CA LYS A 25 -12.35 13.06 9.73
C LYS A 25 -13.42 14.15 9.85
N GLN A 26 -13.62 14.94 8.80
CA GLN A 26 -14.65 15.98 8.76
C GLN A 26 -16.07 15.41 8.88
N LYS A 27 -16.28 14.19 8.42
CA LYS A 27 -17.55 13.47 8.56
C LYS A 27 -17.72 12.82 9.94
N GLY A 28 -16.77 13.00 10.85
CA GLY A 28 -16.81 12.40 12.16
C GLY A 28 -16.52 10.90 12.20
N ILE A 29 -15.91 10.35 11.16
CA ILE A 29 -15.57 8.94 11.12
C ILE A 29 -14.39 8.68 12.04
N GLU A 30 -14.60 7.86 13.06
CA GLU A 30 -13.57 7.50 14.02
C GLU A 30 -12.87 6.22 13.61
N GLY A 31 -11.58 6.14 13.92
CA GLY A 31 -10.75 4.97 13.61
C GLY A 31 -9.29 5.28 13.86
N ARG A 32 -8.44 4.32 13.57
CA ARG A 32 -7.00 4.52 13.63
C ARG A 32 -6.52 4.95 12.24
N TYR A 33 -6.29 6.24 12.08
CA TYR A 33 -5.89 6.81 10.80
C TYR A 33 -4.43 6.49 10.46
N THR A 34 -4.19 6.14 9.20
CA THR A 34 -2.85 5.90 8.68
C THR A 34 -2.06 7.22 8.70
N ARG A 35 -0.84 7.17 9.24
CA ARG A 35 0.06 8.34 9.20
C ARG A 35 0.43 8.62 7.75
N LYS A 36 0.56 9.90 7.41
CA LYS A 36 0.90 10.36 6.05
C LYS A 36 2.11 9.61 5.48
N ASP A 37 3.17 9.46 6.27
CA ASP A 37 4.41 8.80 5.84
C ASP A 37 4.22 7.32 5.52
N ASN A 38 3.15 6.70 6.01
CA ASN A 38 2.87 5.29 5.81
C ASN A 38 1.96 5.01 4.60
N PHE A 39 1.53 6.01 3.86
CA PHE A 39 0.72 5.79 2.66
C PHE A 39 1.51 5.01 1.61
N HIS A 40 0.95 3.91 1.16
CA HIS A 40 1.55 3.03 0.16
C HIS A 40 0.49 2.10 -0.42
N ILE A 41 0.87 1.37 -1.47
CA ILE A 41 0.09 0.25 -2.00
C ILE A 41 0.92 -1.00 -1.79
N THR A 42 0.43 -1.95 -1.00
CA THR A 42 1.12 -3.23 -0.81
C THR A 42 1.06 -4.06 -2.10
N LEU A 43 2.19 -4.59 -2.53
CA LEU A 43 2.28 -5.53 -3.64
C LEU A 43 2.30 -6.98 -3.16
N ALA A 44 3.08 -7.26 -2.12
CA ALA A 44 3.20 -8.60 -1.56
C ALA A 44 3.65 -8.52 -0.11
N PHE A 45 2.92 -9.19 0.77
CA PHE A 45 3.28 -9.30 2.17
C PHE A 45 4.13 -10.56 2.37
N ILE A 46 5.29 -10.42 3.01
CA ILE A 46 6.21 -11.53 3.27
C ILE A 46 6.11 -12.02 4.72
N GLY A 47 6.13 -11.10 5.68
CA GLY A 47 6.12 -11.41 7.11
C GLY A 47 7.52 -11.45 7.71
N GLU A 48 7.66 -12.17 8.82
CA GLU A 48 8.93 -12.29 9.51
C GLU A 48 9.99 -12.92 8.62
N SER A 49 11.13 -12.26 8.49
CA SER A 49 12.21 -12.68 7.59
C SER A 49 13.55 -12.61 8.29
N THR A 50 14.39 -13.59 7.98
CA THR A 50 15.79 -13.64 8.46
C THR A 50 16.64 -12.65 7.66
N ASN A 51 17.87 -12.41 8.11
CA ASN A 51 18.82 -11.58 7.37
C ASN A 51 19.11 -12.18 5.96
N GLU A 52 19.23 -13.50 5.88
CA GLU A 52 19.47 -14.18 4.60
C GLU A 52 18.28 -14.01 3.66
N GLU A 53 17.08 -14.19 4.18
CA GLU A 53 15.86 -13.98 3.40
C GLU A 53 15.74 -12.53 2.94
N THR A 54 16.09 -11.57 3.81
CA THR A 54 16.09 -10.15 3.46
C THR A 54 17.02 -9.85 2.29
N GLN A 55 18.20 -10.47 2.26
CA GLN A 55 19.15 -10.33 1.16
C GLN A 55 18.57 -10.90 -0.14
N GLN A 56 17.93 -12.06 -0.07
CA GLN A 56 17.27 -12.66 -1.23
C GLN A 56 16.14 -11.77 -1.75
N LEU A 57 15.33 -11.21 -0.86
CA LEU A 57 14.23 -10.32 -1.21
C LEU A 57 14.75 -9.03 -1.85
N THR A 58 15.87 -8.50 -1.37
CA THR A 58 16.52 -7.33 -1.98
C THR A 58 16.95 -7.63 -3.43
N LYS A 59 17.49 -8.82 -3.68
CA LYS A 59 17.86 -9.23 -5.04
C LYS A 59 16.62 -9.35 -5.93
N ILE A 60 15.52 -9.92 -5.40
CA ILE A 60 14.26 -10.04 -6.13
C ILE A 60 13.72 -8.66 -6.48
N LEU A 61 13.80 -7.70 -5.56
CA LEU A 61 13.39 -6.32 -5.80
C LEU A 61 14.07 -5.75 -7.05
N HIS A 62 15.36 -6.00 -7.20
CA HIS A 62 16.13 -5.47 -8.33
C HIS A 62 15.83 -6.16 -9.67
N THR A 63 15.05 -7.25 -9.67
CA THR A 63 14.54 -7.87 -10.91
C THR A 63 13.23 -7.23 -11.38
N VAL A 64 12.57 -6.47 -10.51
CA VAL A 64 11.31 -5.81 -10.87
C VAL A 64 11.64 -4.57 -11.70
N THR A 65 10.98 -4.45 -12.85
CA THR A 65 11.13 -3.25 -13.68
C THR A 65 10.13 -2.21 -13.21
N PRO A 66 10.57 -1.11 -12.56
CA PRO A 66 9.65 -0.06 -12.20
C PRO A 66 9.26 0.72 -13.47
N SER A 67 8.00 1.04 -13.60
CA SER A 67 7.57 2.03 -14.57
C SER A 67 6.91 3.18 -13.83
N CYS A 68 7.13 4.39 -14.33
CA CYS A 68 6.58 5.60 -13.75
C CYS A 68 5.13 5.78 -14.19
N GLU A 69 4.31 4.82 -13.85
CA GLU A 69 2.90 4.89 -14.15
C GLU A 69 2.20 5.82 -13.18
N GLN A 70 1.16 6.45 -13.69
CA GLN A 70 0.25 7.18 -12.85
C GLN A 70 -0.90 6.28 -12.48
N ILE A 71 -1.41 6.46 -11.27
CA ILE A 71 -2.63 5.80 -10.82
C ILE A 71 -3.71 6.83 -10.59
N VAL A 72 -4.96 6.39 -10.72
CA VAL A 72 -6.13 7.21 -10.40
C VAL A 72 -6.81 6.58 -9.19
N VAL A 73 -6.89 7.32 -8.08
CA VAL A 73 -7.69 6.91 -6.93
C VAL A 73 -9.05 7.55 -7.08
N ASP A 74 -10.12 6.78 -7.04
CA ASP A 74 -11.44 7.27 -7.42
C ASP A 74 -12.60 6.77 -6.55
N HIS A 75 -12.34 5.89 -5.57
CA HIS A 75 -13.41 5.37 -4.71
C HIS A 75 -12.89 4.91 -3.35
N LEU A 76 -13.79 4.85 -2.39
CA LEU A 76 -13.55 4.22 -1.09
C LEU A 76 -14.05 2.79 -1.10
N GLY A 77 -13.34 1.92 -0.41
CA GLY A 77 -13.76 0.57 -0.16
C GLY A 77 -13.51 0.18 1.29
N THR A 78 -13.94 -1.00 1.65
CA THR A 78 -13.78 -1.51 3.01
C THR A 78 -13.43 -2.99 3.01
N PHE A 79 -12.65 -3.40 4.03
CA PHE A 79 -12.44 -4.81 4.37
C PHE A 79 -12.91 -5.05 5.80
N HIS A 80 -13.47 -6.23 6.05
CA HIS A 80 -13.89 -6.61 7.38
C HIS A 80 -12.71 -6.89 8.30
N GLN A 81 -12.82 -6.44 9.56
CA GLN A 81 -11.88 -6.71 10.64
C GLN A 81 -12.66 -6.98 11.92
N SER A 82 -12.76 -8.21 12.39
CA SER A 82 -13.30 -8.60 13.71
C SER A 82 -14.32 -7.62 14.33
N GLY A 83 -15.48 -7.43 13.69
CA GLY A 83 -16.51 -6.50 14.14
C GLY A 83 -16.30 -5.04 13.77
N ARG A 84 -15.21 -4.71 13.14
CA ARG A 84 -14.84 -3.38 12.62
C ARG A 84 -14.55 -3.49 11.14
N GLN A 85 -14.14 -2.38 10.53
CA GLN A 85 -13.75 -2.37 9.13
C GLN A 85 -12.52 -1.51 8.91
N LEU A 86 -11.80 -1.82 7.86
CA LEU A 86 -10.68 -1.05 7.34
C LEU A 86 -11.17 -0.24 6.15
N ALA A 87 -10.95 1.06 6.16
CA ALA A 87 -11.33 1.94 5.06
C ALA A 87 -10.11 2.22 4.17
N TRP A 88 -10.30 2.08 2.86
CA TRP A 88 -9.20 2.26 1.91
C TRP A 88 -9.65 3.02 0.66
N LEU A 89 -8.67 3.65 -0.01
CA LEU A 89 -8.86 4.24 -1.32
C LEU A 89 -8.59 3.18 -2.38
N GLY A 90 -9.53 3.02 -3.28
CA GLY A 90 -9.39 2.13 -4.42
C GLY A 90 -8.82 2.85 -5.64
N ILE A 91 -8.23 2.05 -6.50
CA ILE A 91 -7.55 2.52 -7.70
C ILE A 91 -8.39 2.12 -8.90
N LYS A 92 -8.58 3.06 -9.82
CA LYS A 92 -9.18 2.75 -11.11
C LYS A 92 -8.38 1.63 -11.78
N ASN A 93 -9.09 0.69 -12.40
CA ASN A 93 -8.48 -0.49 -13.03
C ASN A 93 -7.21 -0.11 -13.80
N ASN A 94 -6.10 -0.76 -13.44
CA ASN A 94 -4.78 -0.51 -14.02
C ASN A 94 -4.12 -1.86 -14.30
N PRO A 95 -4.22 -2.37 -15.55
CA PRO A 95 -3.65 -3.66 -15.90
C PRO A 95 -2.15 -3.77 -15.67
N ALA A 96 -1.41 -2.67 -15.83
CA ALA A 96 0.04 -2.68 -15.64
C ALA A 96 0.43 -2.95 -14.19
N ILE A 97 -0.31 -2.40 -13.22
CA ILE A 97 -0.08 -2.70 -11.80
C ILE A 97 -0.36 -4.18 -11.50
N ALA A 98 -1.47 -4.70 -12.02
CA ALA A 98 -1.81 -6.11 -11.85
C ALA A 98 -0.74 -7.03 -12.44
N GLU A 99 -0.21 -6.72 -13.61
CA GLU A 99 0.86 -7.48 -14.24
C GLU A 99 2.15 -7.46 -13.42
N ARG A 100 2.53 -6.31 -12.86
CA ARG A 100 3.72 -6.19 -12.03
C ARG A 100 3.59 -6.96 -10.74
N GLN A 101 2.44 -6.85 -10.10
CA GLN A 101 2.16 -7.59 -8.88
C GLN A 101 2.24 -9.09 -9.16
N ASN A 102 1.63 -9.54 -10.25
CA ASN A 102 1.66 -10.96 -10.62
C ASN A 102 3.08 -11.45 -10.93
N ALA A 103 3.88 -10.66 -11.65
CA ALA A 103 5.27 -11.01 -11.96
C ALA A 103 6.11 -11.11 -10.69
N LEU A 104 5.89 -10.22 -9.73
CA LEU A 104 6.58 -10.27 -8.43
C LEU A 104 6.18 -11.54 -7.66
N ILE A 105 4.90 -11.87 -7.60
CA ILE A 105 4.41 -13.07 -6.92
C ILE A 105 5.03 -14.33 -7.54
N GLU A 106 5.06 -14.43 -8.86
CA GLU A 106 5.67 -15.58 -9.55
C GLU A 106 7.15 -15.71 -9.21
N THR A 107 7.88 -14.60 -9.17
CA THR A 107 9.30 -14.61 -8.82
C THR A 107 9.51 -15.04 -7.37
N LEU A 108 8.68 -14.53 -6.44
CA LEU A 108 8.74 -14.91 -5.02
C LEU A 108 8.49 -16.41 -4.86
N GLU A 109 7.47 -16.95 -5.51
CA GLU A 109 7.12 -18.37 -5.43
C GLU A 109 8.25 -19.27 -5.99
N ARG A 110 8.87 -18.85 -7.09
CA ARG A 110 10.03 -19.59 -7.66
C ARG A 110 11.21 -19.64 -6.69
N HIS A 111 11.33 -18.67 -5.81
CA HIS A 111 12.40 -18.64 -4.79
C HIS A 111 11.96 -19.22 -3.45
N GLY A 112 10.80 -19.86 -3.39
CA GLY A 112 10.34 -20.59 -2.22
C GLY A 112 9.61 -19.74 -1.18
N PHE A 113 9.30 -18.49 -1.48
CA PHE A 113 8.51 -17.65 -0.57
C PHE A 113 7.02 -17.97 -0.68
N VAL A 114 6.34 -18.00 0.46
CA VAL A 114 4.90 -18.21 0.50
C VAL A 114 4.20 -16.86 0.32
N THR A 115 3.27 -16.80 -0.60
CA THR A 115 2.49 -15.59 -0.87
C THR A 115 1.01 -15.84 -0.64
N GLU A 116 0.25 -14.76 -0.43
CA GLU A 116 -1.20 -14.86 -0.27
C GLU A 116 -1.85 -15.25 -1.60
N SER A 117 -2.81 -16.19 -1.52
CA SER A 117 -3.52 -16.68 -2.71
C SER A 117 -4.80 -15.89 -3.02
N ARG A 118 -5.07 -14.80 -2.29
CA ARG A 118 -6.26 -13.97 -2.51
C ARG A 118 -6.19 -13.18 -3.80
N THR A 119 -7.37 -12.86 -4.35
CA THR A 119 -7.45 -11.89 -5.44
C THR A 119 -6.82 -10.58 -5.00
N TYR A 120 -5.89 -10.08 -5.80
CA TYR A 120 -5.20 -8.83 -5.50
C TYR A 120 -6.11 -7.63 -5.72
N VAL A 121 -6.30 -6.83 -4.68
CA VAL A 121 -7.05 -5.57 -4.74
C VAL A 121 -6.09 -4.44 -4.37
N PRO A 122 -5.54 -3.71 -5.35
CA PRO A 122 -4.64 -2.59 -5.04
C PRO A 122 -5.41 -1.49 -4.33
N HIS A 123 -4.88 -1.06 -3.18
CA HIS A 123 -5.56 -0.07 -2.34
C HIS A 123 -4.57 0.68 -1.46
N ILE A 124 -5.00 1.85 -1.00
CA ILE A 124 -4.25 2.66 -0.02
C ILE A 124 -5.09 2.72 1.25
N THR A 125 -4.59 2.13 2.32
CA THR A 125 -5.30 2.14 3.60
C THR A 125 -5.34 3.54 4.18
N LEU A 126 -6.53 4.02 4.52
CA LEU A 126 -6.74 5.32 5.15
C LEU A 126 -6.97 5.23 6.65
N ALA A 127 -7.71 4.23 7.10
CA ALA A 127 -8.04 4.05 8.51
C ALA A 127 -8.35 2.60 8.83
N ARG A 128 -7.95 2.17 10.04
CA ARG A 128 -8.26 0.86 10.60
C ARG A 128 -9.22 1.01 11.76
N HIS A 129 -9.86 -0.08 12.17
CA HIS A 129 -10.78 -0.11 13.33
C HIS A 129 -11.93 0.90 13.22
N VAL A 130 -12.45 1.07 12.01
CA VAL A 130 -13.61 1.93 11.75
C VAL A 130 -14.90 1.16 12.08
N GLU A 131 -15.88 1.84 12.68
CA GLU A 131 -17.17 1.24 13.00
C GLU A 131 -17.91 0.84 11.72
N LYS A 132 -18.64 -0.28 11.78
CA LYS A 132 -19.39 -0.79 10.62
C LYS A 132 -20.47 0.18 10.11
N GLN A 133 -21.06 0.96 11.03
CA GLN A 133 -22.11 1.90 10.70
C GLN A 133 -21.57 3.28 10.27
N ALA A 134 -20.24 3.47 10.25
CA ALA A 134 -19.65 4.74 9.83
C ALA A 134 -20.15 5.14 8.43
N PRO A 135 -20.49 6.42 8.22
CA PRO A 135 -21.10 6.87 6.95
C PRO A 135 -20.07 7.05 5.85
N LEU A 136 -19.31 5.99 5.53
CA LEU A 136 -18.28 6.02 4.48
C LEU A 136 -18.86 6.28 3.10
N ASP A 137 -20.08 5.83 2.84
CA ASP A 137 -20.78 6.03 1.58
C ASP A 137 -21.18 7.50 1.35
N GLU A 138 -21.18 8.32 2.41
CA GLU A 138 -21.42 9.75 2.29
C GLU A 138 -20.17 10.54 1.90
N VAL A 139 -19.00 9.92 1.92
CA VAL A 139 -17.75 10.57 1.54
C VAL A 139 -17.55 10.43 0.03
N LEU A 140 -17.64 11.54 -0.68
CA LEU A 140 -17.44 11.57 -2.13
C LEU A 140 -15.96 11.77 -2.45
N ILE A 141 -15.44 10.91 -3.33
CA ILE A 141 -14.04 10.98 -3.77
C ILE A 141 -14.01 11.53 -5.18
N SER A 142 -13.40 12.69 -5.34
CA SER A 142 -13.08 13.20 -6.68
C SER A 142 -11.85 12.44 -7.20
N PRO A 143 -11.86 11.97 -8.45
CA PRO A 143 -10.71 11.24 -8.99
C PRO A 143 -9.42 12.06 -8.85
N LEU A 144 -8.38 11.42 -8.36
CA LEU A 144 -7.06 12.02 -8.16
C LEU A 144 -6.03 11.17 -8.89
N THR A 145 -5.26 11.80 -9.78
CA THR A 145 -4.16 11.14 -10.49
C THR A 145 -2.85 11.47 -9.80
N ILE A 146 -2.10 10.44 -9.41
CA ILE A 146 -0.80 10.58 -8.76
C ILE A 146 0.21 9.60 -9.36
N PRO A 147 1.52 9.99 -9.42
CA PRO A 147 2.56 9.10 -9.92
C PRO A 147 2.99 8.09 -8.84
N ILE A 148 3.48 6.94 -9.28
CA ILE A 148 4.21 6.01 -8.42
C ILE A 148 5.64 6.51 -8.31
N TYR A 149 6.17 6.58 -7.09
CA TYR A 149 7.53 7.05 -6.83
C TYR A 149 8.57 5.93 -6.96
N SER A 150 8.30 4.78 -6.33
CA SER A 150 9.22 3.64 -6.33
C SER A 150 8.49 2.33 -6.07
N ILE A 151 9.19 1.22 -6.32
CA ILE A 151 8.85 -0.08 -5.77
C ILE A 151 9.87 -0.34 -4.67
N ALA A 152 9.42 -0.68 -3.47
CA ALA A 152 10.26 -0.79 -2.29
C ALA A 152 10.05 -2.09 -1.55
N LEU A 153 11.13 -2.58 -0.94
CA LEU A 153 11.07 -3.58 0.12
C LEU A 153 11.02 -2.79 1.42
N MET A 154 9.98 -2.99 2.20
CA MET A 154 9.70 -2.22 3.40
C MET A 154 9.65 -3.08 4.64
N GLU A 155 10.00 -2.49 5.76
CA GLU A 155 9.88 -3.11 7.08
C GLU A 155 8.79 -2.42 7.89
N SER A 156 7.91 -3.23 8.50
CA SER A 156 6.92 -2.73 9.45
C SER A 156 7.50 -2.79 10.86
N LYS A 157 7.62 -1.64 11.50
CA LYS A 157 8.14 -1.49 12.87
C LYS A 157 7.18 -0.70 13.73
N THR A 158 7.23 -0.96 15.04
CA THR A 158 6.60 -0.08 16.03
C THR A 158 7.71 0.75 16.67
N ILE A 159 7.66 2.05 16.49
CA ILE A 159 8.62 3.00 17.04
C ILE A 159 7.85 3.94 17.99
N GLU A 160 8.25 3.94 19.27
CA GLU A 160 7.61 4.73 20.31
C GLU A 160 6.07 4.55 20.34
N GLY A 161 5.63 3.29 20.19
CA GLY A 161 4.21 2.93 20.20
C GLY A 161 3.47 3.21 18.90
N GLN A 162 4.14 3.71 17.87
CA GLN A 162 3.53 4.03 16.59
C GLN A 162 4.04 3.12 15.48
N LEU A 163 3.11 2.64 14.65
CA LEU A 163 3.45 1.86 13.47
C LEU A 163 4.18 2.75 12.46
N SER A 164 5.34 2.28 12.02
CA SER A 164 6.17 2.97 11.03
C SER A 164 6.61 1.99 9.95
N TYR A 165 6.51 2.40 8.70
CA TYR A 165 6.98 1.63 7.56
C TYR A 165 8.27 2.27 7.05
N GLN A 166 9.34 1.48 7.05
CA GLN A 166 10.66 1.97 6.67
C GLN A 166 11.16 1.28 5.41
N VAL A 167 11.73 2.05 4.50
CA VAL A 167 12.31 1.52 3.28
C VAL A 167 13.63 0.83 3.59
N ILE A 168 13.73 -0.46 3.29
CA ILE A 168 15.00 -1.22 3.36
C ILE A 168 15.79 -0.96 2.09
N GLU A 169 15.13 -1.09 0.95
CA GLU A 169 15.70 -0.89 -0.37
C GLU A 169 14.59 -0.48 -1.32
N GLU A 170 14.89 0.33 -2.31
CA GLU A 170 13.90 0.71 -3.31
C GLU A 170 14.50 0.88 -4.69
N VAL A 171 13.66 0.69 -5.69
CA VAL A 171 13.97 0.98 -7.08
C VAL A 171 13.07 2.14 -7.49
N ALA A 172 13.67 3.31 -7.67
CA ALA A 172 12.93 4.51 -8.02
C ALA A 172 12.37 4.40 -9.44
N CYS A 173 11.20 5.00 -9.65
CA CYS A 173 10.68 5.17 -10.98
C CYS A 173 11.60 6.11 -11.76
N SER A 174 12.13 5.63 -12.90
CA SER A 174 12.86 6.49 -13.79
C SER A 174 11.88 7.20 -14.71
N SER A 175 11.87 8.53 -14.69
CA SER A 175 11.18 9.32 -15.70
C SER A 175 11.97 9.16 -17.00
N SER A 176 11.43 8.42 -17.93
CA SER A 176 11.99 8.36 -19.28
C SER A 176 11.45 9.50 -20.11
#